data_13bd955c6e2b7a9c740727803811d5d2
#
_entry.id   13bd955c6e2b7a9c740727803811d5d2
#
_cell.length_a   1.000
_cell.length_b   1.000
_cell.length_c   1.000
_cell.angle_alpha   90.00
_cell.angle_beta   90.00
_cell.angle_gamma   90.00
#
_symmetry.space_group_name_H-M   'P 1'
#
loop_
_entity.id
_entity.type
_entity.pdbx_description
1 polymer ?
#
loop_
_entity_poly.entity_id
_entity_poly.type
_entity_poly.pdbx_seq_one_letter_code
_entity_poly.pdbx_strand_id
1 'polypeptide(L)'
;MELTNTIMLKIAGYINIIIAIAHVIGLFWADRLFEVTGIGKEMTELGQKHVALPYLLTIFVSIVFFIFGLYGLSADNKYSRIPFLKPVIFCIAGIYLLRGFGELIFDLQKQQANPFLEITYLVIAILLGFLFLMGGIKKWRTNEDL
;
A
#
# COMPACT_ATOMS: atom_id res chain seq x y z
N MET A 1 3.26 24.85 -12.08
CA MET A 1 4.31 23.85 -11.81
C MET A 1 4.14 23.12 -10.47
N GLU A 2 3.65 23.77 -9.42
CA GLU A 2 3.32 23.08 -8.15
C GLU A 2 2.23 22.01 -8.25
N LEU A 3 1.22 22.22 -9.10
CA LEU A 3 0.11 21.29 -9.30
C LEU A 3 0.55 19.88 -9.76
N THR A 4 1.58 19.80 -10.60
CA THR A 4 2.04 18.52 -11.14
C THR A 4 2.81 17.70 -10.09
N ASN A 5 3.47 18.36 -9.14
CA ASN A 5 4.32 17.71 -8.14
C ASN A 5 3.49 16.98 -7.07
N THR A 6 2.30 17.48 -6.77
CA THR A 6 1.38 16.87 -5.79
C THR A 6 0.45 15.82 -6.41
N ILE A 7 0.27 15.83 -7.74
CA ILE A 7 -0.62 14.89 -8.45
C ILE A 7 -0.20 13.44 -8.21
N MET A 8 1.10 13.12 -8.28
CA MET A 8 1.60 11.76 -8.06
C MET A 8 1.27 11.25 -6.65
N LEU A 9 1.46 12.09 -5.63
CA LEU A 9 1.13 11.76 -4.25
C LEU A 9 -0.38 11.61 -4.03
N LYS A 10 -1.19 12.45 -4.69
CA LYS A 10 -2.65 12.32 -4.66
C LYS A 10 -3.14 11.02 -5.30
N ILE A 11 -2.62 10.69 -6.48
CA ILE A 11 -2.97 9.42 -7.16
C ILE A 11 -2.63 8.24 -6.26
N ALA A 12 -1.42 8.22 -5.70
CA ALA A 12 -1.01 7.18 -4.75
C ALA A 12 -1.92 7.15 -3.52
N GLY A 13 -2.31 8.31 -3.00
CA GLY A 13 -3.24 8.43 -1.88
C GLY A 13 -4.61 7.85 -2.19
N TYR A 14 -5.22 8.19 -3.32
CA TYR A 14 -6.52 7.62 -3.73
C TYR A 14 -6.45 6.12 -3.95
N ILE A 15 -5.41 5.61 -4.60
CA ILE A 15 -5.22 4.17 -4.79
C ILE A 15 -5.16 3.46 -3.43
N ASN A 16 -4.42 3.99 -2.46
CA ASN A 16 -4.35 3.42 -1.11
C ASN A 16 -5.70 3.39 -0.40
N ILE A 17 -6.51 4.46 -0.51
CA ILE A 17 -7.86 4.48 0.07
C ILE A 17 -8.75 3.43 -0.59
N ILE A 18 -8.68 3.28 -1.91
CA ILE A 18 -9.43 2.24 -2.63
C ILE A 18 -9.01 0.85 -2.15
N ILE A 19 -7.71 0.60 -2.00
CA ILE A 19 -7.19 -0.67 -1.47
C ILE A 19 -7.69 -0.91 -0.04
N ALA A 20 -7.68 0.11 0.82
CA ALA A 20 -8.20 0.01 2.19
C ALA A 20 -9.68 -0.38 2.21
N ILE A 21 -10.50 0.28 1.40
CA ILE A 21 -11.93 -0.02 1.27
C ILE A 21 -12.13 -1.45 0.73
N ALA A 22 -11.35 -1.85 -0.28
CA ALA A 22 -11.41 -3.19 -0.84
C ALA A 22 -11.11 -4.28 0.20
N HIS A 23 -10.15 -4.05 1.12
CA HIS A 23 -9.87 -4.97 2.23
C HIS A 23 -11.07 -5.11 3.19
N VAL A 24 -11.72 -3.99 3.55
CA VAL A 24 -12.91 -4.02 4.40
C VAL A 24 -14.07 -4.74 3.71
N ILE A 25 -14.32 -4.42 2.44
CA ILE A 25 -15.37 -5.08 1.65
C ILE A 25 -15.08 -6.58 1.52
N GLY A 26 -13.81 -6.94 1.28
CA GLY A 26 -13.37 -8.32 1.15
C GLY A 26 -13.62 -9.18 2.39
N LEU A 27 -13.74 -8.59 3.58
CA LEU A 27 -14.06 -9.31 4.82
C LEU A 27 -15.45 -9.98 4.79
N PHE A 28 -16.39 -9.49 3.97
CA PHE A 28 -17.69 -10.13 3.79
C PHE A 28 -17.58 -11.49 3.08
N TRP A 29 -16.49 -11.74 2.37
CA TRP A 29 -16.15 -12.99 1.67
C TRP A 29 -14.73 -13.45 2.04
N ALA A 30 -14.36 -13.35 3.31
CA ALA A 30 -13.00 -13.51 3.80
C ALA A 30 -12.32 -14.80 3.32
N ASP A 31 -13.00 -15.95 3.48
CA ASP A 31 -12.43 -17.26 3.10
C ASP A 31 -12.08 -17.30 1.60
N ARG A 32 -13.00 -16.84 0.76
CA ARG A 32 -12.79 -16.79 -0.69
C ARG A 32 -11.71 -15.76 -1.07
N LEU A 33 -11.66 -14.62 -0.37
CA LEU A 33 -10.62 -13.61 -0.58
C LEU A 33 -9.25 -14.20 -0.25
N PHE A 34 -9.10 -14.88 0.88
CA PHE A 34 -7.83 -15.45 1.32
C PHE A 34 -7.34 -16.56 0.36
N GLU A 35 -8.25 -17.40 -0.14
CA GLU A 35 -7.91 -18.40 -1.16
C GLU A 35 -7.43 -17.76 -2.46
N VAL A 36 -8.19 -16.80 -3.00
CA VAL A 36 -7.88 -16.14 -4.27
C VAL A 36 -6.57 -15.34 -4.19
N THR A 37 -6.29 -14.72 -3.05
CA THR A 37 -5.07 -13.93 -2.83
C THR A 37 -3.84 -14.77 -2.48
N GLY A 38 -3.99 -16.11 -2.39
CA GLY A 38 -2.89 -17.03 -2.13
C GLY A 38 -2.42 -17.08 -0.67
N ILE A 39 -3.09 -16.39 0.26
CA ILE A 39 -2.76 -16.38 1.70
C ILE A 39 -3.70 -17.27 2.54
N GLY A 40 -4.50 -18.11 1.89
CA GLY A 40 -5.50 -18.94 2.58
C GLY A 40 -4.92 -19.87 3.62
N LYS A 41 -3.74 -20.45 3.36
CA LYS A 41 -3.05 -21.33 4.29
C LYS A 41 -2.62 -20.58 5.56
N GLU A 42 -1.96 -19.46 5.42
CA GLU A 42 -1.50 -18.61 6.51
C GLU A 42 -2.68 -18.10 7.35
N MET A 43 -3.76 -17.71 6.71
CA MET A 43 -4.97 -17.25 7.40
C MET A 43 -5.69 -18.40 8.13
N THR A 44 -5.69 -19.61 7.57
CA THR A 44 -6.20 -20.80 8.24
C THR A 44 -5.36 -21.15 9.47
N GLU A 45 -4.05 -21.16 9.37
CA GLU A 45 -3.15 -21.40 10.50
C GLU A 45 -3.33 -20.34 11.61
N LEU A 46 -3.52 -19.08 11.22
CA LEU A 46 -3.82 -18.00 12.15
C LEU A 46 -5.17 -18.22 12.85
N GLY A 47 -6.19 -18.62 12.09
CA GLY A 47 -7.53 -18.92 12.58
C GLY A 47 -7.57 -20.11 13.56
N GLN A 48 -6.67 -21.09 13.42
CA GLN A 48 -6.51 -22.18 14.39
C GLN A 48 -6.04 -21.70 15.77
N LYS A 49 -5.27 -20.60 15.82
CA LYS A 49 -4.87 -20.00 17.10
C LYS A 49 -6.03 -19.22 17.73
N HIS A 50 -6.73 -18.44 16.94
CA HIS A 50 -7.94 -17.74 17.34
C HIS A 50 -8.73 -17.28 16.10
N VAL A 51 -10.02 -17.60 16.05
CA VAL A 51 -10.89 -17.36 14.90
C VAL A 51 -10.93 -15.88 14.45
N ALA A 52 -10.76 -14.94 15.36
CA ALA A 52 -10.77 -13.51 15.04
C ALA A 52 -9.45 -12.97 14.43
N LEU A 53 -8.33 -13.70 14.54
CA LEU A 53 -7.02 -13.19 14.13
C LEU A 53 -6.93 -12.84 12.64
N PRO A 54 -7.41 -13.65 11.68
CA PRO A 54 -7.39 -13.30 10.26
C PRO A 54 -8.15 -12.01 9.96
N TYR A 55 -9.31 -11.83 10.59
CA TYR A 55 -10.14 -10.63 10.42
C TYR A 55 -9.47 -9.40 11.02
N LEU A 56 -8.92 -9.51 12.23
CA LEU A 56 -8.20 -8.42 12.89
C LEU A 56 -6.96 -8.00 12.08
N LEU A 57 -6.22 -8.96 11.54
CA LEU A 57 -5.07 -8.66 10.68
C LEU A 57 -5.50 -7.90 9.42
N THR A 58 -6.57 -8.33 8.77
CA THR A 58 -7.09 -7.66 7.57
C THR A 58 -7.57 -6.24 7.87
N ILE A 59 -8.26 -6.04 9.01
CA ILE A 59 -8.66 -4.71 9.47
C ILE A 59 -7.43 -3.84 9.75
N PHE A 60 -6.42 -4.37 10.43
CA PHE A 60 -5.18 -3.66 10.70
C PHE A 60 -4.49 -3.21 9.41
N VAL A 61 -4.36 -4.12 8.44
CA VAL A 61 -3.78 -3.80 7.12
C VAL A 61 -4.60 -2.73 6.41
N SER A 62 -5.93 -2.81 6.45
CA SER A 62 -6.82 -1.78 5.89
C SER A 62 -6.57 -0.40 6.52
N ILE A 63 -6.42 -0.34 7.84
CA ILE A 63 -6.12 0.91 8.55
C ILE A 63 -4.77 1.48 8.09
N VAL A 64 -3.75 0.64 7.92
CA VAL A 64 -2.43 1.07 7.42
C VAL A 64 -2.55 1.67 6.02
N PHE A 65 -3.24 1.01 5.10
CA PHE A 65 -3.47 1.55 3.75
C PHE A 65 -4.25 2.85 3.78
N PHE A 66 -5.24 2.96 4.65
CA PHE A 66 -6.01 4.20 4.83
C PHE A 66 -5.12 5.35 5.31
N ILE A 67 -4.25 5.10 6.29
CA ILE A 67 -3.27 6.09 6.78
C ILE A 67 -2.32 6.49 5.64
N PHE A 68 -1.78 5.54 4.87
CA PHE A 68 -0.93 5.84 3.72
C PHE A 68 -1.66 6.70 2.69
N GLY A 69 -2.95 6.42 2.47
CA GLY A 69 -3.81 7.22 1.62
C GLY A 69 -3.95 8.67 2.10
N LEU A 70 -4.19 8.86 3.40
CA LEU A 70 -4.28 10.20 3.99
C LEU A 70 -2.97 10.98 3.85
N TYR A 71 -1.82 10.35 4.07
CA TYR A 71 -0.52 11.00 3.86
C TYR A 71 -0.31 11.42 2.41
N GLY A 72 -0.68 10.57 1.45
CA GLY A 72 -0.63 10.90 0.02
C GLY A 72 -1.50 12.10 -0.35
N LEU A 73 -2.73 12.14 0.15
CA LEU A 73 -3.67 13.24 -0.09
C LEU A 73 -3.28 14.54 0.61
N SER A 74 -2.68 14.46 1.79
CA SER A 74 -2.24 15.63 2.57
C SER A 74 -1.00 16.31 2.01
N ALA A 75 -0.39 15.74 0.98
CA ALA A 75 0.70 16.37 0.24
C ALA A 75 0.27 17.68 -0.45
N ASP A 76 -1.01 17.88 -0.70
CA ASP A 76 -1.56 19.16 -1.12
C ASP A 76 -1.88 19.99 0.13
N ASN A 77 -1.11 21.06 0.39
CA ASN A 77 -1.20 21.94 1.57
C ASN A 77 -2.62 22.51 1.84
N LYS A 78 -3.59 22.19 0.99
CA LYS A 78 -4.99 22.63 1.06
C LYS A 78 -5.80 21.92 2.16
N TYR A 79 -5.40 20.69 2.59
CA TYR A 79 -6.30 19.84 3.36
C TYR A 79 -5.89 19.49 4.77
N SER A 80 -4.67 19.64 5.19
CA SER A 80 -4.28 19.47 6.62
C SER A 80 -2.76 19.40 6.75
N ARG A 81 -2.21 20.04 7.77
CA ARG A 81 -0.80 19.87 8.14
C ARG A 81 -0.65 18.61 8.97
N ILE A 82 -0.53 17.46 8.31
CA ILE A 82 -0.19 16.22 9.02
C ILE A 82 1.27 16.31 9.46
N PRO A 83 1.58 15.99 10.72
CA PRO A 83 2.96 16.01 11.22
C PRO A 83 3.83 14.98 10.50
N PHE A 84 5.11 15.28 10.40
CA PHE A 84 6.12 14.38 9.79
C PHE A 84 5.83 13.97 8.33
N LEU A 85 5.14 14.81 7.56
CA LEU A 85 4.71 14.48 6.20
C LEU A 85 5.89 14.02 5.30
N LYS A 86 7.02 14.76 5.31
CA LYS A 86 8.19 14.43 4.50
C LYS A 86 8.77 13.04 4.84
N PRO A 87 9.19 12.76 6.08
CA PRO A 87 9.78 11.45 6.39
C PRO A 87 8.80 10.29 6.20
N VAL A 88 7.51 10.48 6.53
CA VAL A 88 6.52 9.40 6.38
C VAL A 88 6.27 9.06 4.91
N ILE A 89 6.18 10.04 4.01
CA ILE A 89 6.06 9.79 2.56
C ILE A 89 7.23 8.94 2.05
N PHE A 90 8.47 9.23 2.46
CA PHE A 90 9.63 8.43 2.06
C PHE A 90 9.66 7.04 2.73
N CYS A 91 9.19 6.92 3.98
CA CYS A 91 9.00 5.63 4.62
C CYS A 91 7.97 4.76 3.87
N ILE A 92 6.83 5.34 3.48
CA ILE A 92 5.79 4.65 2.69
C ILE A 92 6.39 4.18 1.36
N ALA A 93 7.12 5.06 0.65
CA ALA A 93 7.80 4.68 -0.58
C ALA A 93 8.76 3.50 -0.37
N GLY A 94 9.57 3.56 0.69
CA GLY A 94 10.49 2.49 1.07
C GLY A 94 9.79 1.16 1.33
N ILE A 95 8.69 1.18 2.09
CA ILE A 95 7.90 -0.03 2.40
C ILE A 95 7.37 -0.68 1.12
N TYR A 96 6.79 0.12 0.20
CA TYR A 96 6.27 -0.40 -1.06
C TYR A 96 7.37 -0.95 -1.97
N LEU A 97 8.50 -0.27 -2.08
CA LEU A 97 9.62 -0.73 -2.90
C LEU A 97 10.25 -2.00 -2.31
N LEU A 98 10.46 -2.04 -0.98
CA LEU A 98 10.96 -3.24 -0.31
C LEU A 98 10.01 -4.43 -0.47
N ARG A 99 8.70 -4.20 -0.37
CA ARG A 99 7.70 -5.22 -0.63
C ARG A 99 7.78 -5.70 -2.07
N GLY A 100 7.75 -4.79 -3.05
CA GLY A 100 7.76 -5.13 -4.47
C GLY A 100 9.05 -5.86 -4.88
N PHE A 101 10.21 -5.33 -4.55
CA PHE A 101 11.49 -6.00 -4.86
C PHE A 101 11.72 -7.27 -4.03
N GLY A 102 11.24 -7.30 -2.77
CA GLY A 102 11.31 -8.48 -1.93
C GLY A 102 10.49 -9.63 -2.53
N GLU A 103 9.25 -9.40 -2.95
CA GLU A 103 8.44 -10.40 -3.65
C GLU A 103 9.15 -10.88 -4.93
N LEU A 104 9.69 -9.97 -5.75
CA LEU A 104 10.42 -10.34 -6.96
C LEU A 104 11.57 -11.32 -6.69
N ILE A 105 12.31 -11.14 -5.60
CA ILE A 105 13.44 -11.99 -5.24
C ILE A 105 12.97 -13.34 -4.67
N PHE A 106 11.93 -13.33 -3.83
CA PHE A 106 11.44 -14.54 -3.15
C PHE A 106 10.56 -15.40 -4.06
N ASP A 107 9.80 -14.81 -4.99
CA ASP A 107 8.87 -15.49 -5.88
C ASP A 107 9.57 -16.26 -7.01
N LEU A 108 10.80 -15.88 -7.36
CA LEU A 108 11.64 -16.70 -8.25
C LEU A 108 11.94 -18.10 -7.66
N GLN A 109 11.63 -18.35 -6.39
CA GLN A 109 11.90 -19.60 -5.68
C GLN A 109 10.66 -20.44 -5.36
N LYS A 110 9.43 -19.91 -5.54
CA LYS A 110 8.19 -20.62 -5.18
C LYS A 110 7.32 -20.93 -6.40
N GLN A 111 6.83 -22.17 -6.49
CA GLN A 111 5.71 -22.52 -7.37
C GLN A 111 4.40 -21.97 -6.76
N GLN A 112 3.79 -21.03 -7.45
CA GLN A 112 2.69 -20.25 -6.92
C GLN A 112 1.33 -20.68 -7.47
N ALA A 113 0.29 -20.55 -6.63
CA ALA A 113 -1.06 -20.99 -6.97
C ALA A 113 -1.75 -20.10 -8.01
N ASN A 114 -1.39 -18.80 -8.10
CA ASN A 114 -1.99 -17.88 -9.07
C ASN A 114 -1.04 -16.77 -9.53
N PRO A 115 -0.20 -17.04 -10.57
CA PRO A 115 0.86 -16.12 -11.00
C PRO A 115 0.32 -14.76 -11.48
N PHE A 116 -0.90 -14.69 -12.01
CA PHE A 116 -1.48 -13.44 -12.49
C PHE A 116 -1.75 -12.44 -11.36
N LEU A 117 -2.30 -12.91 -10.24
CA LEU A 117 -2.61 -12.03 -9.09
C LEU A 117 -1.33 -11.53 -8.42
N GLU A 118 -0.33 -12.37 -8.31
CA GLU A 118 0.96 -12.03 -7.70
C GLU A 118 1.72 -10.99 -8.51
N ILE A 119 1.78 -11.16 -9.84
CA ILE A 119 2.33 -10.14 -10.73
C ILE A 119 1.55 -8.82 -10.59
N THR A 120 0.23 -8.90 -10.45
CA THR A 120 -0.60 -7.70 -10.26
C THR A 120 -0.26 -6.98 -8.96
N TYR A 121 -0.12 -7.69 -7.85
CA TYR A 121 0.27 -7.10 -6.56
C TYR A 121 1.68 -6.54 -6.58
N LEU A 122 2.61 -7.24 -7.21
CA LEU A 122 3.98 -6.79 -7.44
C LEU A 122 4.00 -5.46 -8.20
N VAL A 123 3.29 -5.40 -9.32
CA VAL A 123 3.23 -4.19 -10.17
C VAL A 123 2.60 -3.03 -9.40
N ILE A 124 1.51 -3.27 -8.66
CA ILE A 124 0.86 -2.23 -7.84
C ILE A 124 1.81 -1.73 -6.75
N ALA A 125 2.53 -2.62 -6.06
CA ALA A 125 3.47 -2.22 -5.02
C ALA A 125 4.62 -1.38 -5.58
N ILE A 126 5.23 -1.80 -6.67
CA ILE A 126 6.31 -1.05 -7.33
C ILE A 126 5.80 0.32 -7.82
N LEU A 127 4.64 0.35 -8.47
CA LEU A 127 4.02 1.58 -8.96
C LEU A 127 3.76 2.57 -7.82
N LEU A 128 3.16 2.13 -6.72
CA LEU A 128 2.90 2.96 -5.54
C LEU A 128 4.20 3.46 -4.91
N GLY A 129 5.20 2.59 -4.79
CA GLY A 129 6.51 2.95 -4.29
C GLY A 129 7.15 4.07 -5.11
N PHE A 130 7.12 3.96 -6.43
CA PHE A 130 7.63 5.01 -7.33
C PHE A 130 6.80 6.29 -7.28
N LEU A 131 5.46 6.20 -7.21
CA LEU A 131 4.60 7.38 -7.10
C LEU A 131 4.89 8.17 -5.82
N PHE A 132 5.04 7.50 -4.67
CA PHE A 132 5.40 8.15 -3.42
C PHE A 132 6.82 8.70 -3.45
N LEU A 133 7.79 7.96 -3.97
CA LEU A 133 9.18 8.38 -4.04
C LEU A 133 9.35 9.60 -4.94
N MET A 134 8.91 9.50 -6.20
CA MET A 134 9.06 10.59 -7.18
C MET A 134 8.21 11.80 -6.83
N GLY A 135 6.99 11.57 -6.34
CA GLY A 135 6.12 12.64 -5.85
C GLY A 135 6.74 13.36 -4.65
N GLY A 136 7.35 12.63 -3.71
CA GLY A 136 8.09 13.18 -2.59
C GLY A 136 9.31 14.00 -3.03
N ILE A 137 10.18 13.41 -3.85
CA ILE A 137 11.38 14.11 -4.37
C ILE A 137 11.00 15.41 -5.08
N LYS A 138 10.03 15.36 -5.99
CA LYS A 138 9.60 16.55 -6.73
C LYS A 138 9.03 17.63 -5.81
N LYS A 139 8.20 17.24 -4.83
CA LYS A 139 7.59 18.19 -3.90
C LYS A 139 8.63 18.97 -3.09
N TRP A 140 9.61 18.27 -2.51
CA TRP A 140 10.56 18.91 -1.59
C TRP A 140 11.78 19.48 -2.26
N ARG A 141 12.19 19.01 -3.45
CA ARG A 141 13.26 19.63 -4.24
C ARG A 141 12.90 21.04 -4.72
N THR A 142 11.67 21.25 -5.17
CA THR A 142 11.19 22.56 -5.63
C THR A 142 11.14 23.61 -4.49
N ASN A 143 11.05 23.18 -3.22
CA ASN A 143 11.01 24.10 -2.07
C ASN A 143 12.42 24.47 -1.54
N GLU A 144 13.48 23.82 -1.99
CA GLU A 144 14.86 24.12 -1.61
C GLU A 144 15.51 25.12 -2.59
N ASP A 145 14.90 25.33 -3.76
CA ASP A 145 15.37 26.25 -4.82
C ASP A 145 14.73 27.66 -4.72
N LEU A 146 13.97 27.97 -3.65
CA LEU A 146 13.33 29.27 -3.36
C LEU A 146 13.88 29.89 -2.08
#